data_86520882ab572ff0f9b1a523be4ea9fc
#
_entry.id   86520882ab572ff0f9b1a523be4ea9fc
#
_cell.length_a   1.000
_cell.length_b   1.000
_cell.length_c   1.000
_cell.angle_alpha   90.00
_cell.angle_beta   90.00
_cell.angle_gamma   90.00
#
_symmetry.space_group_name_H-M   'P 1'
#
loop_
_entity.id
_entity.type
_entity.pdbx_description
1 polymer ?
#
loop_
_entity_poly.entity_id
_entity_poly.type
_entity_poly.pdbx_seq_one_letter_code
_entity_poly.pdbx_strand_id
1 'polypeptide(L)'
;MLYEKDFLAWTQQQSELIRQRRWQEVDLDHLIEELEDMGKSNHRELESRLVVLLAHLLKWEFQLNQLEDQWREFDGRSWRKTIIEQRVQIERLLEDRSSLSSHFETILQQAYSTALKLVCKETQLDSLLFPSECLYSPKQLLNEDFMPESH
;
A
#
# COMPACT_ATOMS: atom_id res chain seq x y z
N MET A 1 -15.14 -27.18 -14.26
CA MET A 1 -14.11 -27.39 -13.22
C MET A 1 -14.56 -26.75 -11.92
N LEU A 2 -14.29 -27.40 -10.79
CA LEU A 2 -14.67 -26.88 -9.48
C LEU A 2 -13.99 -25.53 -9.17
N TYR A 3 -12.75 -25.38 -9.55
CA TYR A 3 -11.98 -24.13 -9.38
C TYR A 3 -12.71 -22.90 -9.91
N GLU A 4 -13.32 -23.02 -11.08
CA GLU A 4 -14.03 -21.91 -11.72
C GLU A 4 -15.46 -21.73 -11.18
N LYS A 5 -16.11 -22.80 -10.77
CA LYS A 5 -17.51 -22.78 -10.38
C LYS A 5 -17.72 -22.45 -8.91
N ASP A 6 -16.86 -22.98 -8.04
CA ASP A 6 -16.97 -22.81 -6.59
C ASP A 6 -15.57 -22.83 -5.98
N PHE A 7 -14.98 -21.64 -5.93
CA PHE A 7 -13.60 -21.47 -5.46
C PHE A 7 -13.42 -21.96 -4.01
N LEU A 8 -14.38 -21.65 -3.13
CA LEU A 8 -14.30 -22.06 -1.73
C LEU A 8 -14.31 -23.60 -1.61
N ALA A 9 -15.23 -24.27 -2.31
CA ALA A 9 -15.31 -25.72 -2.32
C ALA A 9 -14.01 -26.33 -2.89
N TRP A 10 -13.46 -25.71 -3.94
CA TRP A 10 -12.19 -26.13 -4.51
C TRP A 10 -11.04 -26.04 -3.49
N THR A 11 -10.94 -24.93 -2.74
CA THR A 11 -9.88 -24.78 -1.71
C THR A 11 -10.01 -25.82 -0.62
N GLN A 12 -11.23 -26.13 -0.19
CA GLN A 12 -11.49 -27.16 0.81
C GLN A 12 -11.11 -28.55 0.29
N GLN A 13 -11.45 -28.85 -0.95
CA GLN A 13 -11.08 -30.10 -1.60
C GLN A 13 -9.56 -30.26 -1.69
N GLN A 14 -8.85 -29.22 -2.17
CA GLN A 14 -7.39 -29.28 -2.29
C GLN A 14 -6.72 -29.42 -0.92
N SER A 15 -7.22 -28.70 0.09
CA SER A 15 -6.72 -28.82 1.45
C SER A 15 -6.82 -30.24 1.98
N GLU A 16 -7.95 -30.89 1.73
CA GLU A 16 -8.16 -32.27 2.19
C GLU A 16 -7.27 -33.28 1.45
N LEU A 17 -7.11 -33.10 0.13
CA LEU A 17 -6.21 -33.93 -0.67
C LEU A 17 -4.76 -33.82 -0.17
N ILE A 18 -4.31 -32.59 0.15
CA ILE A 18 -2.98 -32.36 0.70
C ILE A 18 -2.85 -32.99 2.09
N ARG A 19 -3.85 -32.83 2.94
CA ARG A 19 -3.85 -33.40 4.30
C ARG A 19 -3.74 -34.91 4.25
N GLN A 20 -4.44 -35.56 3.31
CA GLN A 20 -4.40 -36.97 3.08
C GLN A 20 -3.17 -37.46 2.29
N ARG A 21 -2.33 -36.50 1.85
CA ARG A 21 -1.11 -36.76 1.06
C ARG A 21 -1.39 -37.46 -0.29
N ARG A 22 -2.55 -37.16 -0.85
CA ARG A 22 -2.97 -37.67 -2.16
C ARG A 22 -2.46 -36.75 -3.26
N TRP A 23 -1.15 -36.69 -3.38
CA TRP A 23 -0.44 -35.68 -4.22
C TRP A 23 -0.82 -35.74 -5.69
N GLN A 24 -1.11 -36.93 -6.21
CA GLN A 24 -1.44 -37.07 -7.63
C GLN A 24 -2.80 -36.54 -7.99
N GLU A 25 -3.67 -36.33 -6.99
CA GLU A 25 -5.02 -35.79 -7.20
C GLU A 25 -5.08 -34.27 -6.96
N VAL A 26 -4.01 -33.66 -6.44
CA VAL A 26 -3.94 -32.24 -6.19
C VAL A 26 -3.86 -31.48 -7.52
N ASP A 27 -4.65 -30.42 -7.62
CA ASP A 27 -4.65 -29.51 -8.78
C ASP A 27 -3.48 -28.53 -8.64
N LEU A 28 -2.28 -29.00 -8.99
CA LEU A 28 -1.04 -28.24 -8.79
C LEU A 28 -1.00 -26.93 -9.57
N ASP A 29 -1.47 -26.93 -10.81
CA ASP A 29 -1.37 -25.75 -11.65
C ASP A 29 -2.18 -24.57 -11.07
N HIS A 30 -3.42 -24.81 -10.68
CA HIS A 30 -4.25 -23.78 -10.06
C HIS A 30 -3.75 -23.44 -8.65
N LEU A 31 -3.24 -24.42 -7.91
CA LEU A 31 -2.69 -24.15 -6.57
C LEU A 31 -1.48 -23.25 -6.63
N ILE A 32 -0.57 -23.47 -7.59
CA ILE A 32 0.58 -22.62 -7.81
C ILE A 32 0.12 -21.21 -8.19
N GLU A 33 -0.83 -21.09 -9.10
CA GLU A 33 -1.40 -19.79 -9.50
C GLU A 33 -1.94 -19.01 -8.30
N GLU A 34 -2.70 -19.69 -7.44
CA GLU A 34 -3.27 -19.03 -6.25
C GLU A 34 -2.20 -18.64 -5.24
N LEU A 35 -1.19 -19.47 -5.03
CA LEU A 35 -0.07 -19.12 -4.14
C LEU A 35 0.72 -17.91 -4.66
N GLU A 36 0.96 -17.86 -5.96
CA GLU A 36 1.62 -16.71 -6.57
C GLU A 36 0.77 -15.44 -6.46
N ASP A 37 -0.54 -15.54 -6.67
CA ASP A 37 -1.46 -14.41 -6.53
C ASP A 37 -1.52 -13.90 -5.09
N MET A 38 -1.47 -14.78 -4.10
CA MET A 38 -1.41 -14.38 -2.69
C MET A 38 -0.16 -13.55 -2.39
N GLY A 39 1.00 -13.94 -2.92
CA GLY A 39 2.24 -13.20 -2.78
C GLY A 39 2.15 -11.81 -3.43
N LYS A 40 1.64 -11.76 -4.64
CA LYS A 40 1.42 -10.48 -5.36
C LYS A 40 0.40 -9.59 -4.66
N SER A 41 -0.64 -10.18 -4.07
CA SER A 41 -1.67 -9.44 -3.33
C SER A 41 -1.08 -8.68 -2.14
N ASN A 42 -0.15 -9.29 -1.40
CA ASN A 42 0.53 -8.64 -0.29
C ASN A 42 1.37 -7.44 -0.76
N HIS A 43 2.10 -7.58 -1.87
CA HIS A 43 2.86 -6.48 -2.47
C HIS A 43 1.95 -5.34 -2.91
N ARG A 44 0.83 -5.67 -3.58
CA ARG A 44 -0.15 -4.67 -4.03
C ARG A 44 -0.79 -3.94 -2.86
N GLU A 45 -1.09 -4.65 -1.78
CA GLU A 45 -1.68 -4.01 -0.59
C GLU A 45 -0.70 -3.01 0.02
N LEU A 46 0.56 -3.40 0.21
CA LEU A 46 1.58 -2.50 0.74
C LEU A 46 1.77 -1.28 -0.17
N GLU A 47 1.87 -1.49 -1.48
CA GLU A 47 1.99 -0.41 -2.45
C GLU A 47 0.80 0.54 -2.37
N SER A 48 -0.42 0.03 -2.36
CA SER A 48 -1.64 0.84 -2.31
C SER A 48 -1.70 1.69 -1.04
N ARG A 49 -1.33 1.13 0.09
CA ARG A 49 -1.32 1.87 1.36
C ARG A 49 -0.22 2.93 1.38
N LEU A 50 0.94 2.62 0.82
CA LEU A 50 2.02 3.61 0.67
C LEU A 50 1.63 4.74 -0.26
N VAL A 51 0.92 4.46 -1.35
CA VAL A 51 0.41 5.50 -2.26
C VAL A 51 -0.48 6.49 -1.49
N VAL A 52 -1.42 6.00 -0.70
CA VAL A 52 -2.32 6.85 0.08
C VAL A 52 -1.55 7.66 1.12
N LEU A 53 -0.64 7.00 1.84
CA LEU A 53 0.20 7.67 2.84
C LEU A 53 1.05 8.78 2.21
N LEU A 54 1.78 8.44 1.15
CA LEU A 54 2.66 9.39 0.45
C LEU A 54 1.87 10.56 -0.14
N ALA A 55 0.73 10.30 -0.76
CA ALA A 55 -0.10 11.35 -1.32
C ALA A 55 -0.53 12.35 -0.24
N HIS A 56 -0.91 11.86 0.94
CA HIS A 56 -1.34 12.73 2.03
C HIS A 56 -0.17 13.48 2.67
N LEU A 57 1.01 12.86 2.79
CA LEU A 57 2.22 13.54 3.27
C LEU A 57 2.65 14.64 2.30
N LEU A 58 2.61 14.38 0.99
CA LEU A 58 2.93 15.36 -0.03
C LEU A 58 1.95 16.54 -0.01
N LYS A 59 0.66 16.27 0.12
CA LYS A 59 -0.34 17.34 0.26
C LYS A 59 -0.12 18.14 1.54
N TRP A 60 0.21 17.48 2.63
CA TRP A 60 0.54 18.14 3.88
C TRP A 60 1.72 19.10 3.71
N GLU A 61 2.78 18.61 3.07
CA GLU A 61 3.99 19.41 2.88
C GLU A 61 3.80 20.57 1.91
N PHE A 62 3.12 20.33 0.78
CA PHE A 62 3.11 21.26 -0.35
C PHE A 62 1.79 21.99 -0.57
N GLN A 63 0.70 21.58 0.06
CA GLN A 63 -0.61 22.19 -0.17
C GLN A 63 -1.31 22.70 1.09
N LEU A 64 -0.96 22.21 2.27
CA LEU A 64 -1.67 22.55 3.51
C LEU A 64 -1.78 24.07 3.73
N ASN A 65 -0.66 24.77 3.62
CA ASN A 65 -0.64 26.23 3.85
C ASN A 65 -1.52 26.99 2.86
N GLN A 66 -1.58 26.56 1.61
CA GLN A 66 -2.45 27.18 0.61
C GLN A 66 -3.91 27.02 0.97
N LEU A 67 -4.30 25.83 1.44
CA LEU A 67 -5.69 25.56 1.83
C LEU A 67 -6.07 26.25 3.12
N GLU A 68 -5.16 26.35 4.09
CA GLU A 68 -5.38 27.11 5.32
C GLU A 68 -5.59 28.59 5.04
N ASP A 69 -4.85 29.16 4.07
CA ASP A 69 -4.99 30.55 3.65
C ASP A 69 -6.32 30.81 2.93
N GLN A 70 -6.79 29.85 2.13
CA GLN A 70 -8.03 29.94 1.35
C GLN A 70 -9.26 29.59 2.17
N TRP A 71 -9.15 28.65 3.08
CA TRP A 71 -10.26 28.05 3.83
C TRP A 71 -9.92 28.08 5.33
N ARG A 72 -10.41 29.05 6.06
CA ARG A 72 -10.08 29.27 7.48
C ARG A 72 -10.35 28.05 8.37
N GLU A 73 -11.34 27.24 8.02
CA GLU A 73 -11.71 26.06 8.80
C GLU A 73 -10.91 24.81 8.42
N PHE A 74 -10.11 24.87 7.35
CA PHE A 74 -9.31 23.76 6.91
C PHE A 74 -8.00 23.68 7.73
N ASP A 75 -7.82 22.60 8.46
CA ASP A 75 -6.65 22.42 9.33
C ASP A 75 -5.92 21.08 9.06
N GLY A 76 -6.31 20.36 8.02
CA GLY A 76 -5.67 19.10 7.66
C GLY A 76 -6.03 17.91 8.55
N ARG A 77 -7.02 18.01 9.44
CA ARG A 77 -7.38 16.91 10.34
C ARG A 77 -7.72 15.63 9.60
N SER A 78 -8.45 15.71 8.51
CA SER A 78 -8.82 14.55 7.72
C SER A 78 -7.60 13.89 7.09
N TRP A 79 -6.64 14.68 6.67
CA TRP A 79 -5.38 14.17 6.13
C TRP A 79 -4.55 13.49 7.21
N ARG A 80 -4.46 14.12 8.38
CA ARG A 80 -3.75 13.55 9.53
C ARG A 80 -4.37 12.21 9.95
N LYS A 81 -5.69 12.15 10.00
CA LYS A 81 -6.40 10.90 10.31
C LYS A 81 -6.05 9.79 9.31
N THR A 82 -6.07 10.10 8.03
CA THR A 82 -5.71 9.14 6.97
C THR A 82 -4.26 8.68 7.12
N ILE A 83 -3.34 9.61 7.40
CA ILE A 83 -1.92 9.29 7.61
C ILE A 83 -1.76 8.31 8.77
N ILE A 84 -2.43 8.58 9.89
CA ILE A 84 -2.40 7.69 11.06
C ILE A 84 -2.95 6.30 10.70
N GLU A 85 -4.10 6.24 10.05
CA GLU A 85 -4.74 4.99 9.67
C GLU A 85 -3.85 4.15 8.75
N GLN A 86 -3.23 4.78 7.75
CA GLN A 86 -2.36 4.07 6.81
C GLN A 86 -1.10 3.55 7.50
N ARG A 87 -0.51 4.33 8.39
CA ARG A 87 0.67 3.89 9.15
C ARG A 87 0.36 2.66 10.01
N VAL A 88 -0.76 2.67 10.70
CA VAL A 88 -1.20 1.51 11.51
C VAL A 88 -1.36 0.27 10.63
N GLN A 89 -2.01 0.41 9.49
CA GLN A 89 -2.23 -0.73 8.59
C GLN A 89 -0.93 -1.23 7.94
N ILE A 90 -0.03 -0.33 7.58
CA ILE A 90 1.28 -0.70 7.02
C ILE A 90 2.12 -1.45 8.06
N GLU A 91 2.17 -0.93 9.29
CA GLU A 91 2.89 -1.58 10.38
C GLU A 91 2.37 -2.99 10.62
N ARG A 92 1.05 -3.14 10.69
CA ARG A 92 0.40 -4.44 10.86
C ARG A 92 0.74 -5.40 9.72
N LEU A 93 0.70 -4.91 8.49
CA LEU A 93 1.02 -5.72 7.31
C LEU A 93 2.47 -6.21 7.34
N LEU A 94 3.41 -5.35 7.74
CA LEU A 94 4.83 -5.71 7.84
C LEU A 94 5.09 -6.69 8.98
N GLU A 95 4.36 -6.58 10.09
CA GLU A 95 4.44 -7.55 11.19
C GLU A 95 3.95 -8.93 10.77
N ASP A 96 2.80 -8.97 10.10
CA ASP A 96 2.18 -10.23 9.65
C ASP A 96 2.93 -10.87 8.48
N ARG A 97 3.62 -10.08 7.68
CA ARG A 97 4.31 -10.50 6.46
C ARG A 97 5.71 -9.94 6.41
N SER A 98 6.56 -10.45 7.30
CA SER A 98 7.94 -9.95 7.47
C SER A 98 8.79 -9.96 6.21
N SER A 99 8.49 -10.86 5.26
CA SER A 99 9.20 -10.91 3.97
C SER A 99 9.00 -9.64 3.13
N LEU A 100 7.91 -8.88 3.37
CA LEU A 100 7.68 -7.61 2.67
C LEU A 100 8.73 -6.56 3.03
N SER A 101 9.33 -6.66 4.21
CA SER A 101 10.36 -5.71 4.64
C SER A 101 11.57 -5.67 3.70
N SER A 102 11.94 -6.82 3.12
CA SER A 102 13.07 -6.91 2.18
C SER A 102 12.77 -6.25 0.84
N HIS A 103 11.49 -6.09 0.50
CA HIS A 103 11.04 -5.46 -0.75
C HIS A 103 10.53 -4.04 -0.55
N PHE A 104 10.59 -3.53 0.67
CA PHE A 104 9.96 -2.25 1.05
C PHE A 104 10.44 -1.10 0.18
N GLU A 105 11.74 -0.96 -0.04
CA GLU A 105 12.27 0.17 -0.82
C GLU A 105 11.84 0.13 -2.28
N THR A 106 11.82 -1.05 -2.89
CA THR A 106 11.36 -1.20 -4.27
C THR A 106 9.88 -0.82 -4.39
N ILE A 107 9.05 -1.32 -3.46
CA ILE A 107 7.63 -1.01 -3.42
C ILE A 107 7.42 0.48 -3.16
N LEU A 108 8.22 1.06 -2.26
CA LEU A 108 8.17 2.48 -1.93
C LEU A 108 8.41 3.38 -3.17
N GLN A 109 9.40 3.06 -3.98
CA GLN A 109 9.69 3.85 -5.18
C GLN A 109 8.54 3.77 -6.19
N GLN A 110 7.94 2.61 -6.36
CA GLN A 110 6.77 2.43 -7.20
C GLN A 110 5.58 3.23 -6.67
N ALA A 111 5.35 3.15 -5.37
CA ALA A 111 4.28 3.89 -4.70
C ALA A 111 4.46 5.40 -4.80
N TYR A 112 5.68 5.88 -4.64
CA TYR A 112 6.00 7.31 -4.75
C TYR A 112 5.69 7.84 -6.15
N SER A 113 6.08 7.12 -7.18
CA SER A 113 5.78 7.50 -8.56
C SER A 113 4.27 7.63 -8.80
N THR A 114 3.49 6.68 -8.30
CA THR A 114 2.03 6.71 -8.40
C THR A 114 1.43 7.86 -7.57
N ALA A 115 1.93 8.05 -6.35
CA ALA A 115 1.45 9.13 -5.46
C ALA A 115 1.69 10.51 -6.07
N LEU A 116 2.85 10.73 -6.70
CA LEU A 116 3.14 11.99 -7.39
C LEU A 116 2.13 12.29 -8.49
N LYS A 117 1.80 11.28 -9.30
CA LYS A 117 0.80 11.44 -10.35
C LYS A 117 -0.56 11.84 -9.79
N LEU A 118 -0.97 11.19 -8.69
CA LEU A 118 -2.25 11.49 -8.04
C LEU A 118 -2.25 12.90 -7.45
N VAL A 119 -1.22 13.28 -6.72
CA VAL A 119 -1.11 14.60 -6.10
C VAL A 119 -1.15 15.70 -7.15
N CYS A 120 -0.38 15.54 -8.23
CA CYS A 120 -0.34 16.54 -9.30
C CYS A 120 -1.72 16.70 -9.98
N LYS A 121 -2.44 15.60 -10.18
CA LYS A 121 -3.79 15.64 -10.77
C LYS A 121 -4.81 16.27 -9.83
N GLU A 122 -4.76 15.93 -8.55
CA GLU A 122 -5.73 16.42 -7.57
C GLU A 122 -5.50 17.88 -7.18
N THR A 123 -4.23 18.30 -7.11
CA THR A 123 -3.87 19.63 -6.60
C THR A 123 -3.56 20.64 -7.69
N GLN A 124 -3.39 20.19 -8.94
CA GLN A 124 -2.93 21.02 -10.07
C GLN A 124 -1.50 21.57 -9.89
N LEU A 125 -0.75 21.05 -8.91
CA LEU A 125 0.65 21.43 -8.72
C LEU A 125 1.52 20.83 -9.82
N ASP A 126 2.57 21.55 -10.20
CA ASP A 126 3.52 21.12 -11.23
C ASP A 126 4.38 19.98 -10.68
N SER A 127 4.54 18.92 -11.46
CA SER A 127 5.39 17.79 -11.11
C SER A 127 6.85 18.18 -10.84
N LEU A 128 7.31 19.30 -11.40
CA LEU A 128 8.66 19.82 -11.19
C LEU A 128 8.91 20.32 -9.76
N LEU A 129 7.85 20.55 -8.99
CA LEU A 129 7.98 20.92 -7.57
C LEU A 129 8.47 19.76 -6.71
N PHE A 130 8.36 18.54 -7.21
CA PHE A 130 8.67 17.35 -6.44
C PHE A 130 9.94 16.66 -6.96
N PRO A 131 10.81 16.17 -6.05
CA PRO A 131 11.96 15.37 -6.49
C PRO A 131 11.51 14.10 -7.20
N SER A 132 12.37 13.57 -8.07
CA SER A 132 12.12 12.32 -8.77
C SER A 132 12.14 11.11 -7.85
N GLU A 133 12.87 11.19 -6.73
CA GLU A 133 12.95 10.13 -5.72
C GLU A 133 12.16 10.50 -4.48
N CYS A 134 11.72 9.48 -3.74
CA CYS A 134 10.92 9.68 -2.55
C CYS A 134 11.63 10.59 -1.54
N LEU A 135 10.92 11.64 -1.09
CA LEU A 135 11.40 12.60 -0.10
C LEU A 135 11.58 12.01 1.28
N TYR A 136 10.83 10.96 1.58
CA TYR A 136 10.74 10.42 2.93
C TYR A 136 11.48 9.10 3.02
N SER A 137 12.27 8.93 4.07
CA SER A 137 12.92 7.65 4.34
C SER A 137 11.92 6.62 4.87
N PRO A 138 12.21 5.32 4.74
CA PRO A 138 11.36 4.30 5.35
C PRO A 138 11.15 4.53 6.85
N LYS A 139 12.19 4.98 7.55
CA LYS A 139 12.11 5.29 8.97
C LYS A 139 11.12 6.42 9.26
N GLN A 140 11.13 7.48 8.46
CA GLN A 140 10.18 8.59 8.59
C GLN A 140 8.76 8.14 8.29
N LEU A 141 8.58 7.35 7.25
CA LEU A 141 7.25 6.85 6.86
C LEU A 141 6.62 5.99 7.96
N LEU A 142 7.42 5.17 8.63
CA LEU A 142 6.96 4.26 9.66
C LEU A 142 6.93 4.87 11.06
N ASN A 143 7.46 6.08 11.23
CA ASN A 143 7.41 6.80 12.49
C ASN A 143 6.05 7.48 12.65
N GLU A 144 5.27 7.02 13.63
CA GLU A 144 3.92 7.54 13.86
C GLU A 144 3.88 9.03 14.20
N ASP A 145 4.97 9.59 14.72
CA ASP A 145 5.06 10.98 15.12
C ASP A 145 5.58 11.91 14.00
N PHE A 146 6.07 11.33 12.90
CA PHE A 146 6.63 12.12 11.82
C PHE A 146 5.56 12.79 10.98
N MET A 147 5.67 14.11 10.85
CA MET A 147 4.92 14.92 9.88
C MET A 147 5.90 15.86 9.19
N PRO A 148 5.84 15.99 7.85
CA PRO A 148 6.72 16.92 7.16
C PRO A 148 6.36 18.36 7.50
N GLU A 149 7.35 19.26 7.41
CA GLU A 149 7.09 20.70 7.54
C GLU A 149 6.31 21.19 6.31
N SER A 150 5.31 22.00 6.55
CA SER A 150 4.50 22.57 5.48
C SER A 150 5.24 23.76 4.84
N HIS A 151 5.23 23.82 3.52
CA HIS A 151 5.85 24.88 2.74
C HIS A 151 4.85 25.89 2.21
#